data_f591fad217290f9dec004fa8f6dced7d
#
_entry.id   f591fad217290f9dec004fa8f6dced7d
#
_cell.length_a   1.000
_cell.length_b   1.000
_cell.length_c   1.000
_cell.angle_alpha   90.00
_cell.angle_beta   90.00
_cell.angle_gamma   90.00
#
_symmetry.space_group_name_H-M   'P 1'
#
loop_
_entity.id
_entity.type
_entity.pdbx_description
1 polymer ?
#
loop_
_entity_poly.entity_id
_entity_poly.type
_entity_poly.pdbx_seq_one_letter_code
_entity_poly.pdbx_strand_id
1 'polypeptide(L)'
;GSGKITTASLASQTAGATAEDKYVKKGLKYWKDGVLRTGTMETQSAILFSVAALSSTAIRISWTNPTQGPWEGVRIRMSTSGAPGVSGGIEKYRGAGSNPNQSGGNNHVDITGLDPNQTYYFTCTNYYTGLDDGNSVNIQGKTKPKSIETLWKEYNYPSCETTFKSNSSGANSYDCYNHKWTPSGDRLTGGNSFAMNHFSLGLNEMLLVMLYEYRPKSSFSTVTMSDEDIRSFVGRGVRILKSTDETKLDLGKILTAKLEEDSSYGSSGNSKHWIFLRFTVSTPLVIDGTTPSIPDGGCIEFY
;
A
#
# COMPACT_ATOMS: atom_id res chain seq x y z
N GLY A 1 -33.13 71.77 -18.45
CA GLY A 1 -31.69 71.55 -18.55
C GLY A 1 -31.46 70.11 -18.94
N SER A 2 -31.00 69.81 -20.15
CA SER A 2 -30.57 68.46 -20.55
C SER A 2 -29.15 68.23 -19.99
N GLY A 3 -29.07 67.54 -18.87
CA GLY A 3 -27.77 67.09 -18.31
C GLY A 3 -27.11 66.05 -19.21
N LYS A 4 -26.00 66.40 -19.83
CA LYS A 4 -25.18 65.46 -20.60
C LYS A 4 -24.41 64.55 -19.62
N ILE A 5 -24.78 63.27 -19.55
CA ILE A 5 -24.00 62.27 -18.81
C ILE A 5 -22.78 61.96 -19.65
N THR A 6 -21.60 62.42 -19.23
CA THR A 6 -20.30 62.07 -19.85
C THR A 6 -19.80 60.85 -19.14
N THR A 7 -19.89 59.68 -19.75
CA THR A 7 -19.23 58.46 -19.26
C THR A 7 -17.72 58.52 -19.61
N ALA A 8 -16.84 58.17 -18.66
CA ALA A 8 -15.45 58.03 -18.97
C ALA A 8 -15.22 56.95 -20.04
N SER A 9 -14.36 57.20 -21.00
CA SER A 9 -14.01 56.21 -22.00
C SER A 9 -13.39 54.97 -21.38
N LEU A 10 -13.51 53.80 -22.01
CA LEU A 10 -12.88 52.56 -21.56
C LEU A 10 -11.35 52.76 -21.43
N ALA A 11 -10.70 53.52 -22.33
CA ALA A 11 -9.32 53.86 -22.24
C ALA A 11 -8.97 54.63 -20.93
N SER A 12 -9.83 55.61 -20.57
CA SER A 12 -9.66 56.35 -19.32
C SER A 12 -9.88 55.46 -18.07
N GLN A 13 -10.83 54.55 -18.13
CA GLN A 13 -11.13 53.62 -17.00
C GLN A 13 -10.04 52.58 -16.79
N THR A 14 -9.28 52.19 -17.79
CA THR A 14 -8.26 51.17 -17.77
C THR A 14 -6.80 51.72 -17.88
N ALA A 15 -6.64 53.05 -17.91
CA ALA A 15 -5.33 53.76 -18.05
C ALA A 15 -4.38 53.48 -16.90
N GLY A 16 -4.89 53.10 -15.73
CA GLY A 16 -4.06 52.76 -14.56
C GLY A 16 -3.71 51.25 -14.43
N ALA A 17 -4.10 50.44 -15.41
CA ALA A 17 -3.86 49.01 -15.36
C ALA A 17 -2.37 48.71 -15.61
N THR A 18 -1.71 48.09 -14.62
CA THR A 18 -0.28 47.74 -14.66
C THR A 18 -0.02 46.34 -15.22
N ALA A 19 -1.08 45.52 -15.44
CA ALA A 19 -0.94 44.20 -15.99
C ALA A 19 -0.28 44.22 -17.37
N GLU A 20 0.64 43.31 -17.62
CA GLU A 20 1.26 43.09 -18.93
C GLU A 20 0.93 41.65 -19.39
N ASP A 21 0.91 41.43 -20.72
CA ASP A 21 0.55 40.13 -21.31
C ASP A 21 1.32 38.97 -20.68
N LYS A 22 2.62 39.16 -20.35
CA LYS A 22 3.51 38.18 -19.73
C LYS A 22 3.14 37.81 -18.28
N TYR A 23 2.32 38.59 -17.60
CA TYR A 23 1.85 38.36 -16.22
C TYR A 23 0.41 37.88 -16.13
N VAL A 24 -0.29 37.82 -17.27
CA VAL A 24 -1.66 37.30 -17.34
C VAL A 24 -1.63 35.92 -17.98
N LYS A 25 -2.27 34.94 -17.34
CA LYS A 25 -2.30 33.55 -17.84
C LYS A 25 -2.67 33.48 -19.30
N LYS A 26 -1.94 32.69 -20.10
CA LYS A 26 -2.16 32.46 -21.51
C LYS A 26 -3.63 32.11 -21.80
N GLY A 27 -4.21 32.85 -22.71
CA GLY A 27 -5.61 32.70 -23.09
C GLY A 27 -6.61 33.50 -22.26
N LEU A 28 -6.26 34.01 -21.08
CA LEU A 28 -7.13 34.93 -20.34
C LEU A 28 -7.07 36.31 -20.95
N LYS A 29 -8.25 36.97 -21.05
CA LYS A 29 -8.38 38.32 -21.59
C LYS A 29 -8.45 39.34 -20.47
N TYR A 30 -7.85 40.51 -20.68
CA TYR A 30 -7.92 41.66 -19.77
C TYR A 30 -7.94 42.98 -20.57
N TRP A 31 -8.40 44.03 -19.94
CA TRP A 31 -8.43 45.34 -20.52
C TRP A 31 -7.29 46.22 -20.02
N LYS A 32 -6.57 46.86 -20.94
CA LYS A 32 -5.54 47.84 -20.63
C LYS A 32 -5.57 48.97 -21.66
N ASP A 33 -5.58 50.22 -21.22
CA ASP A 33 -5.61 51.37 -22.05
C ASP A 33 -6.74 51.38 -23.12
N GLY A 34 -7.90 50.83 -22.77
CA GLY A 34 -9.04 50.67 -23.65
C GLY A 34 -8.96 49.54 -24.66
N VAL A 35 -7.88 48.73 -24.61
CA VAL A 35 -7.66 47.61 -25.54
C VAL A 35 -7.84 46.28 -24.80
N LEU A 36 -8.62 45.38 -25.41
CA LEU A 36 -8.73 43.99 -24.95
C LEU A 36 -7.47 43.21 -25.33
N ARG A 37 -6.73 42.77 -24.37
CA ARG A 37 -5.49 42.00 -24.52
C ARG A 37 -5.68 40.54 -24.13
N THR A 38 -4.77 39.68 -24.55
CA THR A 38 -4.72 38.26 -24.18
C THR A 38 -3.40 37.99 -23.46
N GLY A 39 -3.50 37.38 -22.31
CA GLY A 39 -2.31 36.95 -21.53
C GLY A 39 -1.48 35.93 -22.29
N THR A 40 -0.17 36.02 -22.08
CA THR A 40 0.84 35.09 -22.66
C THR A 40 1.64 34.31 -21.63
N MET A 41 1.36 34.53 -20.33
CA MET A 41 2.05 33.85 -19.27
C MET A 41 1.78 32.33 -19.33
N GLU A 42 2.83 31.57 -19.55
CA GLU A 42 2.76 30.10 -19.47
C GLU A 42 3.06 29.67 -18.04
N THR A 43 2.12 28.91 -17.45
CA THR A 43 2.34 28.25 -16.17
C THR A 43 3.26 27.05 -16.40
N GLN A 44 4.20 26.85 -15.52
CA GLN A 44 5.01 25.63 -15.53
C GLN A 44 4.26 24.53 -14.79
N SER A 45 4.49 23.31 -15.21
CA SER A 45 3.87 22.14 -14.61
C SER A 45 4.91 21.32 -13.85
N ALA A 46 4.55 20.82 -12.69
CA ALA A 46 5.30 19.76 -12.04
C ALA A 46 5.37 18.52 -12.96
N ILE A 47 6.48 17.83 -12.91
CA ILE A 47 6.78 16.71 -13.82
C ILE A 47 7.18 15.45 -13.03
N LEU A 48 7.30 14.34 -13.74
CA LEU A 48 7.76 13.07 -13.18
C LEU A 48 6.91 12.58 -12.00
N PHE A 49 5.60 12.68 -12.11
CA PHE A 49 4.71 12.11 -11.11
C PHE A 49 4.95 10.60 -10.99
N SER A 50 5.16 10.18 -9.75
CA SER A 50 5.35 8.78 -9.39
C SER A 50 4.54 8.43 -8.15
N VAL A 51 4.33 7.14 -7.94
CA VAL A 51 3.52 6.62 -6.85
C VAL A 51 4.29 5.51 -6.14
N ALA A 52 4.24 5.51 -4.80
CA ALA A 52 4.82 4.46 -3.97
C ALA A 52 3.88 4.12 -2.81
N ALA A 53 3.64 2.83 -2.59
CA ALA A 53 2.92 2.36 -1.42
C ALA A 53 3.78 2.52 -0.16
N LEU A 54 3.34 3.32 0.79
CA LEU A 54 4.01 3.48 2.09
C LEU A 54 3.57 2.40 3.07
N SER A 55 2.27 2.20 3.20
CA SER A 55 1.68 1.26 4.13
C SER A 55 0.40 0.64 3.55
N SER A 56 -0.31 -0.12 4.38
CA SER A 56 -1.64 -0.62 4.04
C SER A 56 -2.70 0.47 3.92
N THR A 57 -2.44 1.67 4.43
CA THR A 57 -3.41 2.77 4.46
C THR A 57 -2.88 4.07 3.88
N ALA A 58 -1.68 4.05 3.26
CA ALA A 58 -1.06 5.26 2.73
C ALA A 58 -0.27 5.01 1.45
N ILE A 59 -0.39 5.98 0.53
CA ILE A 59 0.35 6.05 -0.73
C ILE A 59 1.03 7.41 -0.81
N ARG A 60 2.31 7.43 -1.18
CA ARG A 60 3.05 8.65 -1.51
C ARG A 60 2.92 8.95 -2.99
N ILE A 61 2.59 10.18 -3.32
CA ILE A 61 2.68 10.73 -4.66
C ILE A 61 3.79 11.76 -4.66
N SER A 62 4.78 11.54 -5.52
CA SER A 62 5.96 12.39 -5.65
C SER A 62 6.01 13.02 -7.03
N TRP A 63 6.63 14.21 -7.10
CA TRP A 63 6.86 14.93 -8.35
C TRP A 63 8.13 15.78 -8.26
N THR A 64 8.55 16.30 -9.40
CA THR A 64 9.59 17.32 -9.46
C THR A 64 8.94 18.69 -9.65
N ASN A 65 9.28 19.65 -8.79
CA ASN A 65 8.78 21.01 -8.89
C ASN A 65 9.23 21.67 -10.21
N PRO A 66 8.42 22.59 -10.78
CA PRO A 66 8.86 23.37 -11.92
C PRO A 66 10.13 24.17 -11.63
N THR A 67 10.92 24.40 -12.67
CA THR A 67 12.15 25.21 -12.59
C THR A 67 11.91 26.68 -12.88
N GLN A 68 10.80 27.00 -13.55
CA GLN A 68 10.45 28.36 -14.00
C GLN A 68 8.94 28.56 -13.96
N GLY A 69 8.55 29.83 -14.03
CA GLY A 69 7.15 30.23 -14.14
C GLY A 69 6.37 30.15 -12.84
N PRO A 70 5.16 30.66 -12.84
CA PRO A 70 4.28 30.63 -11.70
C PRO A 70 3.69 29.22 -11.50
N TRP A 71 3.72 28.76 -10.24
CA TRP A 71 3.17 27.49 -9.82
C TRP A 71 2.78 27.61 -8.33
N GLU A 72 1.58 27.19 -7.98
CA GLU A 72 1.11 27.20 -6.59
C GLU A 72 1.05 25.78 -6.01
N GLY A 73 1.01 24.77 -6.86
CA GLY A 73 0.96 23.39 -6.41
C GLY A 73 0.29 22.45 -7.37
N VAL A 74 -0.02 21.28 -6.83
CA VAL A 74 -0.71 20.19 -7.51
C VAL A 74 -2.06 19.93 -6.86
N ARG A 75 -3.01 19.52 -7.68
CA ARG A 75 -4.30 19.01 -7.25
C ARG A 75 -4.36 17.53 -7.60
N ILE A 76 -4.73 16.69 -6.65
CA ILE A 76 -4.79 15.25 -6.81
C ILE A 76 -6.21 14.78 -6.55
N ARG A 77 -6.81 14.19 -7.57
CA ARG A 77 -8.10 13.50 -7.48
C ARG A 77 -7.88 12.01 -7.50
N MET A 78 -8.74 11.27 -6.81
CA MET A 78 -8.62 9.83 -6.59
C MET A 78 -9.93 9.11 -6.89
N SER A 79 -9.81 7.88 -7.40
CA SER A 79 -10.91 6.93 -7.60
C SER A 79 -10.40 5.49 -7.41
N THR A 80 -11.31 4.55 -7.17
CA THR A 80 -11.03 3.11 -7.10
C THR A 80 -11.40 2.37 -8.38
N SER A 81 -12.09 3.02 -9.32
CA SER A 81 -12.63 2.37 -10.53
C SER A 81 -11.94 2.76 -11.83
N GLY A 82 -10.93 3.64 -11.78
CA GLY A 82 -10.21 4.14 -12.95
C GLY A 82 -9.79 5.59 -12.79
N ALA A 83 -9.07 6.15 -13.76
CA ALA A 83 -8.60 7.53 -13.71
C ALA A 83 -9.78 8.51 -13.57
N PRO A 84 -9.80 9.33 -12.50
CA PRO A 84 -10.96 10.19 -12.21
C PRO A 84 -11.10 11.37 -13.18
N GLY A 85 -10.04 11.72 -13.91
CA GLY A 85 -9.99 12.94 -14.68
C GLY A 85 -9.97 14.20 -13.82
N VAL A 86 -10.06 15.36 -14.46
CA VAL A 86 -9.94 16.66 -13.77
C VAL A 86 -11.14 17.05 -12.93
N SER A 87 -12.29 16.40 -13.13
CA SER A 87 -13.56 16.74 -12.45
C SER A 87 -14.21 15.57 -11.70
N GLY A 88 -13.82 14.33 -12.00
CA GLY A 88 -14.38 13.14 -11.37
C GLY A 88 -13.69 12.72 -10.06
N GLY A 89 -14.16 11.65 -9.44
CA GLY A 89 -13.59 11.10 -8.20
C GLY A 89 -13.66 12.08 -7.02
N ILE A 90 -12.78 11.85 -6.06
CA ILE A 90 -12.66 12.66 -4.82
C ILE A 90 -11.38 13.48 -4.89
N GLU A 91 -11.42 14.77 -4.57
CA GLU A 91 -10.21 15.56 -4.36
C GLU A 91 -9.58 15.15 -3.02
N LYS A 92 -8.38 14.59 -3.08
CA LYS A 92 -7.63 14.12 -1.91
C LYS A 92 -6.58 15.11 -1.46
N TYR A 93 -6.08 15.92 -2.38
CA TYR A 93 -5.05 16.88 -2.07
C TYR A 93 -5.11 18.08 -3.01
N ARG A 94 -4.81 19.26 -2.46
CA ARG A 94 -4.52 20.49 -3.17
C ARG A 94 -3.48 21.25 -2.36
N GLY A 95 -2.30 21.47 -2.92
CA GLY A 95 -1.22 22.16 -2.22
C GLY A 95 0.12 22.03 -2.90
N ALA A 96 1.09 22.70 -2.31
CA ALA A 96 2.44 22.81 -2.84
C ALA A 96 3.41 21.69 -2.40
N GLY A 97 2.91 20.68 -1.67
CA GLY A 97 3.70 19.53 -1.22
C GLY A 97 4.55 19.79 0.02
N SER A 98 5.45 18.87 0.29
CA SER A 98 6.37 18.91 1.44
C SER A 98 7.58 19.85 1.24
N ASN A 99 7.86 20.22 0.00
CA ASN A 99 9.04 21.03 -0.37
C ASN A 99 8.67 22.11 -1.40
N PRO A 100 7.81 23.08 -1.05
CA PRO A 100 7.17 23.97 -2.01
C PRO A 100 8.13 24.97 -2.67
N ASN A 101 9.21 25.35 -2.01
CA ASN A 101 10.06 26.47 -2.41
C ASN A 101 11.31 26.06 -3.20
N GLN A 102 11.52 24.78 -3.43
CA GLN A 102 12.69 24.27 -4.14
C GLN A 102 12.42 24.11 -5.63
N SER A 103 12.90 25.05 -6.43
CA SER A 103 12.83 24.99 -7.89
C SER A 103 13.55 23.74 -8.42
N GLY A 104 12.87 22.94 -9.24
CA GLY A 104 13.42 21.69 -9.77
C GLY A 104 13.65 20.57 -8.74
N GLY A 105 13.27 20.80 -7.48
CA GLY A 105 13.47 19.84 -6.40
C GLY A 105 12.41 18.76 -6.35
N ASN A 106 12.77 17.64 -5.71
CA ASN A 106 11.83 16.57 -5.42
C ASN A 106 10.83 17.00 -4.34
N ASN A 107 9.58 16.65 -4.56
CA ASN A 107 8.48 17.01 -3.70
C ASN A 107 7.48 15.84 -3.60
N HIS A 108 6.65 15.83 -2.58
CA HIS A 108 5.66 14.76 -2.39
C HIS A 108 4.50 15.17 -1.48
N VAL A 109 3.49 14.32 -1.48
CA VAL A 109 2.41 14.28 -0.50
C VAL A 109 2.07 12.83 -0.18
N ASP A 110 1.71 12.57 1.07
CA ASP A 110 1.22 11.27 1.50
C ASP A 110 -0.30 11.28 1.58
N ILE A 111 -0.93 10.46 0.76
CA ILE A 111 -2.37 10.26 0.77
C ILE A 111 -2.67 9.13 1.76
N THR A 112 -3.38 9.46 2.82
CA THR A 112 -3.69 8.56 3.95
C THR A 112 -5.17 8.21 4.05
N GLY A 113 -5.53 7.30 4.97
CA GLY A 113 -6.91 6.86 5.16
C GLY A 113 -7.44 6.02 4.00
N LEU A 114 -6.56 5.23 3.40
CA LEU A 114 -6.85 4.32 2.30
C LEU A 114 -7.12 2.91 2.83
N ASP A 115 -7.84 2.11 2.03
CA ASP A 115 -8.07 0.70 2.35
C ASP A 115 -6.85 -0.15 2.00
N PRO A 116 -6.59 -1.22 2.77
CA PRO A 116 -5.50 -2.14 2.50
C PRO A 116 -5.67 -2.91 1.19
N ASN A 117 -4.57 -3.25 0.53
CA ASN A 117 -4.52 -4.08 -0.66
C ASN A 117 -5.40 -3.58 -1.83
N GLN A 118 -5.77 -2.30 -1.81
CA GLN A 118 -6.66 -1.65 -2.77
C GLN A 118 -5.87 -0.88 -3.83
N THR A 119 -6.25 -1.00 -5.09
CA THR A 119 -5.72 -0.17 -6.17
C THR A 119 -6.47 1.15 -6.22
N TYR A 120 -5.71 2.23 -6.29
CA TYR A 120 -6.19 3.59 -6.44
C TYR A 120 -5.65 4.21 -7.70
N TYR A 121 -6.49 4.97 -8.37
CA TYR A 121 -6.17 5.74 -9.57
C TYR A 121 -6.18 7.21 -9.22
N PHE A 122 -5.16 7.92 -9.67
CA PHE A 122 -5.00 9.33 -9.39
C PHE A 122 -4.90 10.13 -10.69
N THR A 123 -5.54 11.28 -10.71
CA THR A 123 -5.32 12.31 -11.73
C THR A 123 -4.70 13.51 -11.04
N CYS A 124 -3.47 13.83 -11.43
CA CYS A 124 -2.69 14.95 -10.93
C CYS A 124 -2.73 16.10 -11.93
N THR A 125 -3.10 17.29 -11.46
CA THR A 125 -3.09 18.52 -12.25
C THR A 125 -2.28 19.57 -11.52
N ASN A 126 -1.67 20.49 -12.27
CA ASN A 126 -1.03 21.67 -11.71
C ASN A 126 -2.04 22.81 -11.62
N TYR A 127 -1.87 23.70 -10.67
CA TYR A 127 -2.69 24.89 -10.59
C TYR A 127 -1.87 26.14 -10.26
N TYR A 128 -2.42 27.27 -10.70
CA TYR A 128 -1.96 28.60 -10.40
C TYR A 128 -3.17 29.55 -10.34
N THR A 129 -3.20 30.43 -9.35
CA THR A 129 -4.36 31.35 -9.13
C THR A 129 -5.72 30.64 -9.01
N GLY A 130 -5.71 29.44 -8.40
CA GLY A 130 -6.92 28.63 -8.22
C GLY A 130 -7.44 27.92 -9.47
N LEU A 131 -6.77 28.08 -10.62
CA LEU A 131 -7.15 27.46 -11.89
C LEU A 131 -6.19 26.31 -12.22
N ASP A 132 -6.77 25.18 -12.65
CA ASP A 132 -5.98 24.08 -13.21
C ASP A 132 -5.37 24.50 -14.54
N ASP A 133 -4.15 24.06 -14.85
CA ASP A 133 -3.46 24.42 -16.09
C ASP A 133 -3.96 23.66 -17.32
N GLY A 134 -4.93 22.75 -17.13
CA GLY A 134 -5.52 21.94 -18.20
C GLY A 134 -4.72 20.69 -18.55
N ASN A 135 -3.51 20.54 -18.03
CA ASN A 135 -2.70 19.34 -18.22
C ASN A 135 -2.90 18.40 -17.04
N SER A 136 -3.11 17.14 -17.33
CA SER A 136 -3.28 16.11 -16.29
C SER A 136 -2.38 14.92 -16.56
N VAL A 137 -1.91 14.31 -15.47
CA VAL A 137 -1.16 13.06 -15.49
C VAL A 137 -1.94 12.03 -14.69
N ASN A 138 -2.19 10.88 -15.30
CA ASN A 138 -2.82 9.75 -14.63
C ASN A 138 -1.76 8.76 -14.16
N ILE A 139 -1.84 8.40 -12.89
CA ILE A 139 -0.99 7.38 -12.27
C ILE A 139 -1.86 6.45 -11.43
N GLN A 140 -1.36 5.27 -11.14
CA GLN A 140 -2.04 4.33 -10.27
C GLN A 140 -1.07 3.73 -9.26
N GLY A 141 -1.58 3.39 -8.09
CA GLY A 141 -0.82 2.71 -7.05
C GLY A 141 -1.72 1.80 -6.24
N LYS A 142 -1.11 0.80 -5.64
CA LYS A 142 -1.80 -0.14 -4.78
C LYS A 142 -1.24 -0.03 -3.37
N THR A 143 -2.10 0.11 -2.35
CA THR A 143 -1.69 0.05 -0.95
C THR A 143 -1.11 -1.33 -0.63
N LYS A 144 -0.22 -1.39 0.34
CA LYS A 144 0.26 -2.68 0.85
C LYS A 144 -0.91 -3.45 1.48
N PRO A 145 -0.87 -4.78 1.51
CA PRO A 145 -1.78 -5.54 2.35
C PRO A 145 -1.53 -5.22 3.82
N LYS A 146 -2.45 -5.61 4.70
CA LYS A 146 -2.23 -5.55 6.15
C LYS A 146 -0.99 -6.36 6.52
N SER A 147 -0.21 -5.87 7.46
CA SER A 147 0.93 -6.63 7.98
C SER A 147 0.46 -7.85 8.77
N ILE A 148 1.35 -8.82 8.94
CA ILE A 148 1.08 -10.00 9.78
C ILE A 148 0.72 -9.57 11.20
N GLU A 149 1.45 -8.61 11.76
CA GLU A 149 1.17 -8.07 13.09
C GLU A 149 -0.23 -7.46 13.19
N THR A 150 -0.64 -6.70 12.17
CA THR A 150 -1.98 -6.10 12.12
C THR A 150 -3.06 -7.17 12.10
N LEU A 151 -2.91 -8.18 11.23
CA LEU A 151 -3.87 -9.29 11.14
C LEU A 151 -3.98 -10.05 12.46
N TRP A 152 -2.84 -10.37 13.09
CA TRP A 152 -2.86 -11.06 14.38
C TRP A 152 -3.61 -10.28 15.46
N LYS A 153 -3.38 -8.97 15.54
CA LYS A 153 -4.07 -8.09 16.50
C LYS A 153 -5.57 -8.00 16.22
N GLU A 154 -5.96 -7.82 14.96
CA GLU A 154 -7.38 -7.69 14.59
C GLU A 154 -8.18 -8.95 14.90
N TYR A 155 -7.60 -10.12 14.64
CA TYR A 155 -8.25 -11.41 14.91
C TYR A 155 -7.97 -11.96 16.30
N ASN A 156 -7.22 -11.22 17.13
CA ASN A 156 -6.88 -11.58 18.50
C ASN A 156 -6.26 -12.98 18.62
N TYR A 157 -5.37 -13.34 17.70
CA TYR A 157 -4.66 -14.60 17.76
C TYR A 157 -3.54 -14.52 18.81
N PRO A 158 -3.51 -15.45 19.80
CA PRO A 158 -2.62 -15.31 20.97
C PRO A 158 -1.17 -15.63 20.68
N SER A 159 -0.90 -16.52 19.75
CA SER A 159 0.45 -16.93 19.35
C SER A 159 0.39 -17.57 17.97
N CYS A 160 1.55 -17.66 17.35
CA CYS A 160 1.68 -18.27 16.05
C CYS A 160 2.76 -19.35 16.15
N GLU A 161 2.47 -20.53 15.65
CA GLU A 161 3.41 -21.62 15.49
C GLU A 161 3.50 -21.97 14.01
N THR A 162 4.70 -22.31 13.53
CA THR A 162 4.86 -22.76 12.17
C THR A 162 5.00 -24.26 12.14
N THR A 163 4.21 -24.88 11.28
CA THR A 163 4.31 -26.31 11.07
C THR A 163 4.45 -26.58 9.59
N PHE A 164 5.29 -27.55 9.29
CA PHE A 164 5.46 -28.07 7.94
C PHE A 164 4.97 -29.51 7.94
N LYS A 165 4.19 -29.90 6.95
CA LYS A 165 3.62 -31.25 6.88
C LYS A 165 4.67 -32.25 6.41
N SER A 166 4.86 -33.35 7.17
CA SER A 166 5.66 -34.49 6.74
C SER A 166 4.81 -35.50 5.97
N ASN A 167 5.34 -36.00 4.85
CA ASN A 167 4.75 -37.11 4.10
C ASN A 167 5.34 -38.49 4.46
N SER A 168 6.07 -38.62 5.55
CA SER A 168 6.56 -39.92 5.96
C SER A 168 5.42 -40.80 6.48
N SER A 169 5.07 -41.82 5.71
CA SER A 169 4.25 -42.96 6.09
C SER A 169 2.78 -42.72 6.46
N GLY A 170 1.97 -42.23 5.52
CA GLY A 170 0.54 -42.53 5.51
C GLY A 170 -0.33 -42.01 6.65
N ALA A 171 0.20 -41.37 7.64
CA ALA A 171 -0.52 -40.73 8.72
C ALA A 171 -0.45 -39.21 8.60
N ASN A 172 -1.57 -38.53 8.79
CA ASN A 172 -1.65 -37.09 8.94
C ASN A 172 -1.02 -36.66 10.29
N SER A 173 0.28 -36.91 10.48
CA SER A 173 0.96 -36.45 11.69
C SER A 173 1.48 -35.05 11.48
N TYR A 174 0.91 -34.12 12.22
CA TYR A 174 1.42 -32.77 12.35
C TYR A 174 2.38 -32.77 13.54
N ASP A 175 3.67 -32.78 13.27
CA ASP A 175 4.66 -32.58 14.35
C ASP A 175 4.73 -31.09 14.65
N CYS A 176 3.98 -30.66 15.65
CA CYS A 176 4.05 -29.32 16.18
C CYS A 176 5.15 -29.23 17.21
N TYR A 177 6.21 -28.56 16.86
CA TYR A 177 7.19 -28.12 17.84
C TYR A 177 6.73 -26.82 18.46
N ASN A 178 6.80 -26.70 19.79
CA ASN A 178 6.36 -25.53 20.59
C ASN A 178 7.21 -24.28 20.31
N HIS A 179 7.20 -23.78 19.10
CA HIS A 179 7.87 -22.56 18.71
C HIS A 179 6.85 -21.43 18.62
N LYS A 180 6.85 -20.62 19.67
CA LYS A 180 5.99 -19.42 19.69
C LYS A 180 6.68 -18.31 18.90
N TRP A 181 6.05 -17.90 17.83
CA TRP A 181 6.44 -16.75 17.05
C TRP A 181 5.67 -15.51 17.50
N THR A 182 6.37 -14.39 17.57
CA THR A 182 5.74 -13.09 17.80
C THR A 182 5.66 -12.34 16.48
N PRO A 183 4.46 -11.96 16.02
CA PRO A 183 4.32 -11.11 14.85
C PRO A 183 4.91 -9.72 15.13
N SER A 184 5.73 -9.22 14.20
CA SER A 184 6.32 -7.89 14.23
C SER A 184 6.41 -7.34 12.80
N GLY A 185 5.51 -6.41 12.45
CA GLY A 185 5.36 -5.98 11.07
C GLY A 185 4.97 -7.15 10.15
N ASP A 186 5.74 -7.39 9.12
CA ASP A 186 5.58 -8.51 8.19
C ASP A 186 6.48 -9.71 8.52
N ARG A 187 6.96 -9.80 9.75
CA ARG A 187 7.82 -10.87 10.24
C ARG A 187 7.19 -11.65 11.38
N LEU A 188 7.55 -12.92 11.45
CA LEU A 188 7.35 -13.78 12.62
C LEU A 188 8.72 -13.96 13.27
N THR A 189 8.90 -13.39 14.46
CA THR A 189 10.18 -13.32 15.17
C THR A 189 10.14 -14.06 16.50
N GLY A 190 11.31 -14.37 17.08
CA GLY A 190 11.44 -14.86 18.45
C GLY A 190 11.29 -16.37 18.61
N GLY A 191 11.31 -17.14 17.52
CA GLY A 191 11.35 -18.60 17.60
C GLY A 191 12.71 -19.12 18.08
N ASN A 192 12.71 -20.19 18.86
CA ASN A 192 13.92 -20.97 19.08
C ASN A 192 14.32 -21.69 17.78
N SER A 193 15.57 -22.12 17.65
CA SER A 193 15.97 -22.93 16.50
C SER A 193 15.10 -24.16 16.40
N PHE A 194 14.51 -24.40 15.25
CA PHE A 194 13.85 -25.65 15.00
C PHE A 194 14.46 -26.35 13.79
N ALA A 195 14.67 -27.64 13.96
CA ALA A 195 15.18 -28.48 12.91
C ALA A 195 13.99 -28.95 12.06
N MET A 196 14.03 -28.68 10.75
CA MET A 196 13.01 -29.13 9.80
C MET A 196 13.24 -30.61 9.39
N ASN A 197 13.71 -31.46 10.32
CA ASN A 197 14.18 -32.82 10.03
C ASN A 197 13.10 -33.80 9.56
N HIS A 198 11.83 -33.44 9.66
CA HIS A 198 10.73 -34.37 9.45
C HIS A 198 9.71 -33.91 8.39
N PHE A 199 10.10 -32.98 7.55
CA PHE A 199 9.18 -32.33 6.61
C PHE A 199 9.53 -32.66 5.16
N SER A 200 9.04 -33.73 4.64
CA SER A 200 8.72 -33.73 3.22
C SER A 200 7.37 -33.06 3.07
N LEU A 201 7.39 -31.74 2.89
CA LEU A 201 6.24 -31.05 2.37
C LEU A 201 5.86 -31.74 1.07
N GLY A 202 4.59 -32.12 0.92
CA GLY A 202 4.08 -32.44 -0.41
C GLY A 202 4.37 -31.24 -1.27
N LEU A 203 5.57 -31.23 -1.80
CA LEU A 203 6.11 -30.34 -2.83
C LEU A 203 5.73 -28.87 -2.70
N ASN A 204 5.50 -28.09 -1.86
CA ASN A 204 5.28 -26.62 -1.88
C ASN A 204 4.26 -26.14 -0.86
N GLU A 205 4.06 -26.83 0.24
CA GLU A 205 3.09 -26.40 1.25
C GLU A 205 3.76 -25.89 2.52
N MET A 206 3.28 -24.78 3.04
CA MET A 206 3.62 -24.24 4.36
C MET A 206 2.34 -24.04 5.18
N LEU A 207 2.37 -24.47 6.41
CA LEU A 207 1.28 -24.28 7.37
C LEU A 207 1.70 -23.28 8.44
N LEU A 208 0.85 -22.31 8.68
CA LEU A 208 1.00 -21.37 9.77
C LEU A 208 -0.11 -21.64 10.78
N VAL A 209 0.28 -22.07 11.96
CA VAL A 209 -0.67 -22.34 13.05
C VAL A 209 -1.02 -21.02 13.73
N MET A 210 -2.25 -20.59 13.53
CA MET A 210 -2.78 -19.35 14.10
C MET A 210 -3.23 -19.53 15.53
N LEU A 211 -3.84 -20.66 15.82
CA LEU A 211 -4.38 -20.96 17.12
C LEU A 211 -4.33 -22.46 17.38
N TYR A 212 -3.87 -22.80 18.57
CA TYR A 212 -3.93 -24.15 19.12
C TYR A 212 -4.52 -24.11 20.51
N GLU A 213 -5.60 -24.82 20.76
CA GLU A 213 -6.21 -24.93 22.08
C GLU A 213 -6.62 -26.36 22.45
N TYR A 214 -6.43 -26.68 23.73
CA TYR A 214 -6.99 -27.87 24.37
C TYR A 214 -8.34 -27.53 24.99
N ARG A 215 -9.39 -27.45 24.19
CA ARG A 215 -10.76 -27.23 24.71
C ARG A 215 -11.79 -27.92 23.82
N PRO A 216 -12.97 -28.31 24.38
CA PRO A 216 -14.08 -28.77 23.56
C PRO A 216 -14.52 -27.69 22.57
N LYS A 217 -14.83 -28.10 21.35
CA LYS A 217 -15.29 -27.21 20.27
C LYS A 217 -16.46 -26.29 20.68
N SER A 218 -17.29 -26.74 21.63
CA SER A 218 -18.45 -25.99 22.14
C SER A 218 -18.10 -24.77 23.01
N SER A 219 -16.85 -24.62 23.45
CA SER A 219 -16.41 -23.48 24.26
C SER A 219 -15.59 -22.46 23.47
N PHE A 220 -15.55 -22.59 22.14
CA PHE A 220 -14.69 -21.81 21.28
C PHE A 220 -15.46 -20.69 20.59
N SER A 221 -15.08 -19.45 20.83
CA SER A 221 -15.47 -18.33 20.00
C SER A 221 -14.27 -17.97 19.13
N THR A 222 -14.20 -18.51 17.92
CA THR A 222 -13.15 -18.19 16.95
C THR A 222 -13.55 -16.99 16.13
N VAL A 223 -12.71 -15.99 16.09
CA VAL A 223 -12.79 -14.94 15.08
C VAL A 223 -12.12 -15.49 13.82
N THR A 224 -12.93 -15.84 12.84
CA THR A 224 -12.44 -16.35 11.56
C THR A 224 -11.89 -15.21 10.72
N MET A 225 -10.67 -15.37 10.23
CA MET A 225 -10.07 -14.38 9.29
C MET A 225 -10.95 -14.27 8.04
N SER A 226 -11.17 -13.05 7.57
CA SER A 226 -11.99 -12.82 6.38
C SER A 226 -11.33 -13.40 5.13
N ASP A 227 -12.13 -13.77 4.15
CA ASP A 227 -11.63 -14.24 2.86
C ASP A 227 -10.76 -13.21 2.14
N GLU A 228 -11.01 -11.93 2.35
CA GLU A 228 -10.20 -10.84 1.80
C GLU A 228 -8.81 -10.83 2.42
N ASP A 229 -8.72 -10.92 3.75
CA ASP A 229 -7.45 -10.95 4.46
C ASP A 229 -6.67 -12.23 4.14
N ILE A 230 -7.34 -13.38 4.00
CA ILE A 230 -6.72 -14.63 3.55
C ILE A 230 -6.16 -14.46 2.13
N ARG A 231 -6.94 -13.93 1.21
CA ARG A 231 -6.48 -13.68 -0.17
C ARG A 231 -5.34 -12.66 -0.25
N SER A 232 -5.23 -11.77 0.72
CA SER A 232 -4.15 -10.76 0.76
C SER A 232 -2.74 -11.37 0.89
N PHE A 233 -2.63 -12.62 1.29
CA PHE A 233 -1.36 -13.35 1.31
C PHE A 233 -0.89 -13.78 -0.08
N VAL A 234 -1.81 -14.01 -1.01
CA VAL A 234 -1.45 -14.47 -2.36
C VAL A 234 -0.63 -13.41 -3.09
N GLY A 235 0.49 -13.84 -3.63
CA GLY A 235 1.46 -13.00 -4.33
C GLY A 235 2.54 -12.41 -3.45
N ARG A 236 2.43 -12.46 -2.10
CA ARG A 236 3.55 -12.11 -1.21
C ARG A 236 4.67 -13.12 -1.37
N GLY A 237 5.89 -12.65 -1.26
CA GLY A 237 7.03 -13.53 -1.06
C GLY A 237 7.10 -14.02 0.38
N VAL A 238 7.70 -15.20 0.57
CA VAL A 238 8.00 -15.77 1.90
C VAL A 238 9.43 -16.24 1.92
N ARG A 239 10.18 -15.82 2.93
CA ARG A 239 11.55 -16.28 3.12
C ARG A 239 11.89 -16.49 4.59
N ILE A 240 12.85 -17.37 4.84
CA ILE A 240 13.44 -17.60 6.16
C ILE A 240 14.73 -16.81 6.20
N LEU A 241 14.88 -15.96 7.21
CA LEU A 241 16.06 -15.15 7.46
C LEU A 241 16.85 -15.70 8.65
N LYS A 242 18.16 -15.50 8.64
CA LYS A 242 19.03 -15.63 9.80
C LYS A 242 18.88 -14.42 10.73
N SER A 243 19.43 -14.49 11.93
CA SER A 243 19.49 -13.37 12.88
C SER A 243 20.21 -12.12 12.32
N THR A 244 21.02 -12.30 11.27
CA THR A 244 21.74 -11.23 10.55
C THR A 244 20.96 -10.63 9.40
N ASP A 245 19.65 -10.93 9.26
CA ASP A 245 18.81 -10.60 8.10
C ASP A 245 19.25 -11.24 6.76
N GLU A 246 20.25 -12.12 6.78
CA GLU A 246 20.64 -12.87 5.60
C GLU A 246 19.59 -13.93 5.26
N THR A 247 19.17 -13.99 3.99
CA THR A 247 18.23 -15.03 3.52
C THR A 247 18.87 -16.41 3.63
N LYS A 248 18.24 -17.29 4.39
CA LYS A 248 18.62 -18.69 4.51
C LYS A 248 17.88 -19.57 3.48
N LEU A 249 16.60 -19.31 3.31
CA LEU A 249 15.75 -20.04 2.38
C LEU A 249 14.69 -19.11 1.83
N ASP A 250 14.59 -19.01 0.52
CA ASP A 250 13.53 -18.30 -0.16
C ASP A 250 12.49 -19.30 -0.69
N LEU A 251 11.27 -19.19 -0.20
CA LEU A 251 10.14 -20.03 -0.61
C LEU A 251 9.41 -19.47 -1.84
N GLY A 252 9.87 -18.33 -2.35
CA GLY A 252 9.25 -17.64 -3.46
C GLY A 252 7.91 -17.01 -3.08
N LYS A 253 6.95 -17.05 -3.99
CA LYS A 253 5.65 -16.43 -3.80
C LYS A 253 4.60 -17.40 -3.27
N ILE A 254 3.71 -16.91 -2.44
CA ILE A 254 2.49 -17.61 -2.04
C ILE A 254 1.56 -17.67 -3.24
N LEU A 255 1.24 -18.87 -3.69
CA LEU A 255 0.35 -19.13 -4.82
C LEU A 255 -1.10 -19.24 -4.39
N THR A 256 -1.34 -19.89 -3.23
CA THR A 256 -2.65 -20.02 -2.63
C THR A 256 -2.57 -19.85 -1.13
N ALA A 257 -3.64 -19.32 -0.53
CA ALA A 257 -3.82 -19.22 0.91
C ALA A 257 -5.23 -19.71 1.26
N LYS A 258 -5.33 -20.53 2.31
CA LYS A 258 -6.60 -21.08 2.78
C LYS A 258 -6.58 -21.21 4.30
N LEU A 259 -7.66 -20.80 4.96
CA LEU A 259 -7.87 -21.07 6.37
C LEU A 259 -8.51 -22.45 6.52
N GLU A 260 -7.93 -23.27 7.38
CA GLU A 260 -8.44 -24.61 7.70
C GLU A 260 -8.59 -24.77 9.21
N GLU A 261 -9.63 -25.48 9.61
CA GLU A 261 -9.85 -25.89 10.98
C GLU A 261 -9.71 -27.41 11.07
N ASP A 262 -8.97 -27.89 12.06
CA ASP A 262 -8.89 -29.31 12.36
C ASP A 262 -9.22 -29.56 13.83
N SER A 263 -10.24 -30.37 14.06
CA SER A 263 -10.70 -30.78 15.40
C SER A 263 -10.42 -32.25 15.70
N SER A 264 -9.73 -32.98 14.82
CA SER A 264 -9.64 -34.43 14.84
C SER A 264 -8.52 -35.03 15.67
N TYR A 265 -7.67 -34.20 16.28
CA TYR A 265 -6.52 -34.71 17.05
C TYR A 265 -6.77 -34.74 18.54
N GLY A 266 -7.13 -35.88 19.06
CA GLY A 266 -7.18 -36.17 20.49
C GLY A 266 -7.84 -37.51 20.78
N SER A 267 -7.06 -38.54 21.10
CA SER A 267 -7.56 -39.73 21.76
C SER A 267 -8.01 -39.36 23.18
N SER A 268 -9.24 -39.78 23.52
CA SER A 268 -9.85 -39.73 24.87
C SER A 268 -10.07 -38.31 25.46
N GLY A 269 -11.19 -37.68 25.12
CA GLY A 269 -11.88 -36.70 25.98
C GLY A 269 -11.37 -35.25 25.93
N ASN A 270 -10.17 -34.97 25.42
CA ASN A 270 -9.62 -33.64 25.25
C ASN A 270 -9.42 -33.38 23.75
N SER A 271 -10.42 -32.86 23.08
CA SER A 271 -10.29 -32.47 21.68
C SER A 271 -9.39 -31.24 21.56
N LYS A 272 -8.36 -31.36 20.75
CA LYS A 272 -7.50 -30.25 20.36
C LYS A 272 -8.17 -29.52 19.17
N HIS A 273 -8.16 -28.22 19.21
CA HIS A 273 -8.68 -27.41 18.11
C HIS A 273 -7.54 -26.61 17.50
N TRP A 274 -7.39 -26.72 16.19
CA TRP A 274 -6.33 -26.07 15.42
C TRP A 274 -6.94 -25.18 14.36
N ILE A 275 -6.39 -23.98 14.20
CA ILE A 275 -6.67 -23.11 13.07
C ILE A 275 -5.35 -22.89 12.35
N PHE A 276 -5.35 -23.14 11.04
CA PHE A 276 -4.18 -23.02 10.19
C PHE A 276 -4.43 -22.06 9.04
N LEU A 277 -3.41 -21.29 8.67
CA LEU A 277 -3.28 -20.80 7.31
C LEU A 277 -2.40 -21.77 6.52
N ARG A 278 -2.97 -22.39 5.50
CA ARG A 278 -2.25 -23.24 4.56
C ARG A 278 -1.84 -22.40 3.36
N PHE A 279 -0.57 -22.40 3.05
CA PHE A 279 0.00 -21.75 1.87
C PHE A 279 0.55 -22.82 0.91
N THR A 280 0.35 -22.61 -0.39
CA THR A 280 1.23 -23.19 -1.40
C THR A 280 2.19 -22.12 -1.89
N VAL A 281 3.47 -22.47 -2.03
CA VAL A 281 4.56 -21.57 -2.41
C VAL A 281 5.16 -21.98 -3.73
N SER A 282 5.76 -21.01 -4.46
CA SER A 282 6.25 -21.25 -5.82
C SER A 282 7.56 -22.04 -5.88
N THR A 283 8.36 -22.02 -4.83
CA THR A 283 9.62 -22.74 -4.78
C THR A 283 9.45 -24.05 -4.04
N PRO A 284 9.73 -25.21 -4.65
CA PRO A 284 9.69 -26.50 -3.97
C PRO A 284 10.72 -26.51 -2.84
N LEU A 285 10.31 -26.95 -1.65
CA LEU A 285 11.22 -27.29 -0.58
C LEU A 285 11.89 -28.64 -0.91
N VAL A 286 13.02 -28.60 -1.59
CA VAL A 286 13.87 -29.79 -1.74
C VAL A 286 14.71 -29.91 -0.49
N ILE A 287 14.38 -30.88 0.36
CA ILE A 287 15.20 -31.25 1.50
C ILE A 287 16.14 -32.37 1.04
N ASP A 288 17.35 -32.02 0.72
CA ASP A 288 18.41 -32.94 0.22
C ASP A 288 19.19 -33.64 1.33
N GLY A 289 18.55 -33.96 2.44
CA GLY A 289 19.19 -34.61 3.57
C GLY A 289 20.02 -33.66 4.48
N THR A 290 20.23 -32.42 4.09
CA THR A 290 20.71 -31.36 4.99
C THR A 290 19.51 -30.62 5.54
N THR A 291 19.26 -30.77 6.80
CA THR A 291 18.10 -30.21 7.48
C THR A 291 18.14 -28.68 7.45
N PRO A 292 17.24 -27.98 6.76
CA PRO A 292 17.12 -26.56 6.98
C PRO A 292 16.62 -26.35 8.42
N SER A 293 17.42 -25.74 9.26
CA SER A 293 17.02 -25.26 10.58
C SER A 293 16.77 -23.76 10.50
N ILE A 294 15.76 -23.26 11.20
CA ILE A 294 15.71 -21.83 11.49
C ILE A 294 16.70 -21.59 12.63
N PRO A 295 17.75 -20.81 12.42
CA PRO A 295 18.72 -20.57 13.48
C PRO A 295 18.09 -19.74 14.60
N ASP A 296 18.66 -19.83 15.80
CA ASP A 296 18.28 -19.00 16.93
C ASP A 296 18.30 -17.52 16.51
N GLY A 297 17.24 -16.78 16.81
CA GLY A 297 17.06 -15.40 16.41
C GLY A 297 16.70 -15.19 14.93
N GLY A 298 16.48 -16.25 14.18
CA GLY A 298 15.95 -16.14 12.81
C GLY A 298 14.48 -15.75 12.79
N CYS A 299 13.97 -15.41 11.59
CA CYS A 299 12.56 -15.06 11.40
C CYS A 299 12.02 -15.57 10.06
N ILE A 300 10.70 -15.62 9.98
CA ILE A 300 9.98 -15.79 8.71
C ILE A 300 9.49 -14.42 8.29
N GLU A 301 9.82 -14.00 7.09
CA GLU A 301 9.41 -12.71 6.54
C GLU A 301 8.46 -12.90 5.36
N PHE A 302 7.38 -12.11 5.36
CA PHE A 302 6.43 -11.98 4.25
C PHE A 302 6.70 -10.63 3.57
N TYR A 303 7.04 -10.60 2.27
CA TYR A 303 7.46 -9.39 1.57
C TYR A 303 6.77 -9.17 0.24
#